data_30f286c87043b0d9ae9e3fe42396c748
#
_entry.id   30f286c87043b0d9ae9e3fe42396c748
#
_cell.length_a   1.000
_cell.length_b   1.000
_cell.length_c   1.000
_cell.angle_alpha   90.00
_cell.angle_beta   90.00
_cell.angle_gamma   90.00
#
_symmetry.space_group_name_H-M   'P 1'
#
loop_
_entity.id
_entity.type
_entity.pdbx_description
1 polymer ?
#
loop_
_entity_poly.entity_id
_entity_poly.type
_entity_poly.pdbx_seq_one_letter_code
_entity_poly.pdbx_strand_id
1 'polypeptide(L)'
;MLEQLLVWERDAFFMLNGSDSAFLDRFMWIYSGKAVWLPLAFFILVVLCYKKNWKEWLLILLAIVLTITLCDQFASHVCKPIFTRFRPTHHPDFMDQVRVVFGYRGGMYGFISSHAANAFGFATLMALIFRNKLFGWTIFFWAILTSYTRIYLGVHFITDIIPGALSGLLFGYLVYLLSLIHI
;
A
#
# COMPACT_ATOMS: atom_id res chain seq x y z
N MET A 1 -0.45 -25.18 15.92
CA MET A 1 0.39 -24.34 15.05
C MET A 1 -0.40 -23.17 14.43
N LEU A 2 -1.51 -23.41 13.72
CA LEU A 2 -2.32 -22.32 13.13
C LEU A 2 -2.88 -21.38 14.21
N GLU A 3 -3.46 -21.89 15.28
CA GLU A 3 -3.98 -21.09 16.38
C GLU A 3 -2.91 -20.19 17.02
N GLN A 4 -1.70 -20.71 17.21
CA GLN A 4 -0.59 -19.92 17.74
C GLN A 4 -0.20 -18.76 16.80
N LEU A 5 -0.22 -18.98 15.48
CA LEU A 5 0.03 -17.92 14.51
C LEU A 5 -1.04 -16.84 14.56
N LEU A 6 -2.31 -17.22 14.71
CA LEU A 6 -3.42 -16.27 14.86
C LEU A 6 -3.31 -15.44 16.15
N VAL A 7 -2.89 -16.07 17.25
CA VAL A 7 -2.64 -15.35 18.51
C VAL A 7 -1.50 -14.35 18.34
N TRP A 8 -0.36 -14.76 17.79
CA TRP A 8 0.78 -13.86 17.55
C TRP A 8 0.45 -12.71 16.60
N GLU A 9 -0.33 -13.00 15.57
CA GLU A 9 -0.80 -11.96 14.65
C GLU A 9 -1.65 -10.91 15.36
N ARG A 10 -2.61 -11.37 16.17
CA ARG A 10 -3.48 -10.50 16.97
C ARG A 10 -2.66 -9.65 17.95
N ASP A 11 -1.75 -10.27 18.68
CA ASP A 11 -0.94 -9.59 19.69
C ASP A 11 -0.01 -8.55 19.03
N ALA A 12 0.63 -8.90 17.91
CA ALA A 12 1.43 -7.97 17.12
C ALA A 12 0.58 -6.83 16.54
N PHE A 13 -0.65 -7.12 16.11
CA PHE A 13 -1.58 -6.10 15.66
C PHE A 13 -1.91 -5.10 16.78
N PHE A 14 -2.30 -5.55 17.96
CA PHE A 14 -2.63 -4.67 19.08
C PHE A 14 -1.43 -3.84 19.57
N MET A 15 -0.22 -4.38 19.48
CA MET A 15 1.00 -3.63 19.78
C MET A 15 1.21 -2.44 18.82
N LEU A 16 0.75 -2.56 17.57
CA LEU A 16 0.97 -1.59 16.50
C LEU A 16 -0.26 -0.71 16.21
N ASN A 17 -1.43 -1.06 16.76
CA ASN A 17 -2.68 -0.38 16.50
C ASN A 17 -2.86 0.86 17.37
N GLY A 18 -2.67 2.02 16.75
CA GLY A 18 -2.87 3.31 17.41
C GLY A 18 -1.78 3.65 18.44
N SER A 19 -1.91 4.80 19.04
CA SER A 19 -1.12 5.25 20.19
C SER A 19 -1.95 6.31 20.94
N ASP A 20 -1.55 6.68 22.16
CA ASP A 20 -2.23 7.74 22.92
C ASP A 20 -1.85 9.17 22.47
N SER A 21 -1.15 9.27 21.34
CA SER A 21 -0.71 10.56 20.78
C SER A 21 -1.68 11.08 19.73
N ALA A 22 -2.40 12.16 20.05
CA ALA A 22 -3.26 12.87 19.11
C ALA A 22 -2.48 13.41 17.88
N PHE A 23 -1.20 13.70 18.03
CA PHE A 23 -0.34 14.10 16.92
C PHE A 23 -0.14 12.93 15.95
N LEU A 24 0.21 11.74 16.45
CA LEU A 24 0.39 10.55 15.62
C LEU A 24 -0.91 10.12 14.95
N ASP A 25 -2.04 10.18 15.64
CA ASP A 25 -3.35 9.88 15.06
C ASP A 25 -3.64 10.76 13.83
N ARG A 26 -3.44 12.09 14.00
CA ARG A 26 -3.63 13.06 12.92
C ARG A 26 -2.63 12.83 11.77
N PHE A 27 -1.36 12.60 12.10
CA PHE A 27 -0.33 12.34 11.11
C PHE A 27 -0.63 11.07 10.31
N MET A 28 -0.90 9.95 10.96
CA MET A 28 -1.19 8.67 10.30
C MET A 28 -2.48 8.72 9.48
N TRP A 29 -3.49 9.44 9.97
CA TRP A 29 -4.73 9.67 9.24
C TRP A 29 -4.50 10.47 7.95
N ILE A 30 -3.81 11.61 8.03
CA ILE A 30 -3.51 12.46 6.88
C ILE A 30 -2.63 11.68 5.90
N TYR A 31 -1.58 11.02 6.39
CA TYR A 31 -0.63 10.27 5.57
C TYR A 31 -1.28 9.08 4.85
N SER A 32 -2.26 8.43 5.45
CA SER A 32 -3.05 7.37 4.82
C SER A 32 -4.01 7.88 3.74
N GLY A 33 -4.28 9.18 3.72
CA GLY A 33 -5.21 9.81 2.80
C GLY A 33 -4.65 9.95 1.38
N LYS A 34 -5.56 9.98 0.39
CA LYS A 34 -5.18 10.12 -1.03
C LYS A 34 -4.47 11.46 -1.34
N ALA A 35 -4.78 12.51 -0.59
CA ALA A 35 -4.23 13.85 -0.83
C ALA A 35 -2.71 13.95 -0.61
N VAL A 36 -2.14 13.12 0.26
CA VAL A 36 -0.68 13.08 0.51
C VAL A 36 0.10 12.59 -0.71
N TRP A 37 -0.55 11.86 -1.62
CA TRP A 37 0.07 11.36 -2.84
C TRP A 37 0.19 12.43 -3.93
N LEU A 38 -0.63 13.46 -3.90
CA LEU A 38 -0.65 14.51 -4.92
C LEU A 38 0.69 15.25 -5.05
N PRO A 39 1.38 15.68 -3.97
CA PRO A 39 2.69 16.31 -4.09
C PRO A 39 3.76 15.38 -4.67
N LEU A 40 3.75 14.09 -4.28
CA LEU A 40 4.66 13.09 -4.83
C LEU A 40 4.39 12.85 -6.31
N ALA A 41 3.13 12.68 -6.69
CA ALA A 41 2.72 12.50 -8.09
C ALA A 41 3.11 13.72 -8.93
N PHE A 42 2.90 14.94 -8.43
CA PHE A 42 3.29 16.17 -9.08
C PHE A 42 4.82 16.28 -9.26
N PHE A 43 5.59 15.98 -8.21
CA PHE A 43 7.05 15.98 -8.28
C PHE A 43 7.57 15.00 -9.35
N ILE A 44 7.05 13.78 -9.36
CA ILE A 44 7.40 12.75 -10.35
C ILE A 44 7.05 13.25 -11.76
N LEU A 45 5.86 13.83 -11.93
CA LEU A 45 5.41 14.40 -13.20
C LEU A 45 6.38 15.47 -13.71
N VAL A 46 6.77 16.43 -12.86
CA VAL A 46 7.73 17.50 -13.21
C VAL A 46 9.07 16.91 -13.63
N VAL A 47 9.61 15.94 -12.88
CA VAL A 47 10.89 15.30 -13.20
C VAL A 47 10.82 14.55 -14.53
N LEU A 48 9.72 13.85 -14.80
CA LEU A 48 9.51 13.15 -16.06
C LEU A 48 9.41 14.13 -17.24
N CYS A 49 8.65 15.22 -17.09
CA CYS A 49 8.53 16.26 -18.14
C CYS A 49 9.87 16.93 -18.45
N TYR A 50 10.73 17.10 -17.44
CA TYR A 50 12.04 17.74 -17.63
C TYR A 50 13.08 16.82 -18.29
N LYS A 51 13.07 15.51 -17.99
CA LYS A 51 14.13 14.57 -18.39
C LYS A 51 13.77 13.64 -19.54
N LYS A 52 12.50 13.55 -19.90
CA LYS A 52 12.00 12.58 -20.87
C LYS A 52 11.25 13.26 -22.01
N ASN A 53 11.30 12.67 -23.20
CA ASN A 53 10.45 13.12 -24.30
C ASN A 53 8.98 12.75 -24.04
N TRP A 54 8.06 13.39 -24.77
CA TRP A 54 6.62 13.21 -24.50
C TRP A 54 6.12 11.77 -24.69
N LYS A 55 6.73 10.96 -25.56
CA LYS A 55 6.37 9.56 -25.79
C LYS A 55 6.79 8.69 -24.61
N GLU A 56 8.02 8.85 -24.13
CA GLU A 56 8.52 8.16 -22.94
C GLU A 56 7.69 8.53 -21.70
N TRP A 57 7.38 9.82 -21.54
CA TRP A 57 6.52 10.30 -20.46
C TRP A 57 5.14 9.65 -20.49
N LEU A 58 4.51 9.56 -21.67
CA LEU A 58 3.21 8.93 -21.83
C LEU A 58 3.27 7.43 -21.49
N LEU A 59 4.31 6.73 -21.96
CA LEU A 59 4.51 5.30 -21.65
C LEU A 59 4.68 5.05 -20.15
N ILE A 60 5.44 5.91 -19.45
CA ILE A 60 5.63 5.79 -18.01
C ILE A 60 4.30 6.05 -17.28
N LEU A 61 3.53 7.05 -17.71
CA LEU A 61 2.21 7.31 -17.13
C LEU A 61 1.25 6.11 -17.31
N LEU A 62 1.23 5.53 -18.50
CA LEU A 62 0.45 4.32 -18.79
C LEU A 62 0.92 3.12 -17.92
N ALA A 63 2.23 2.96 -17.75
CA ALA A 63 2.78 1.93 -16.88
C ALA A 63 2.38 2.13 -15.41
N ILE A 64 2.37 3.37 -14.91
CA ILE A 64 1.88 3.68 -13.56
C ILE A 64 0.40 3.30 -13.42
N VAL A 65 -0.44 3.74 -14.35
CA VAL A 65 -1.88 3.44 -14.35
C VAL A 65 -2.11 1.93 -14.39
N LEU A 66 -1.40 1.23 -15.27
CA LEU A 66 -1.51 -0.23 -15.40
C LEU A 66 -1.10 -0.94 -14.10
N THR A 67 0.03 -0.54 -13.49
CA THR A 67 0.50 -1.13 -12.24
C THR A 67 -0.52 -0.96 -11.12
N ILE A 68 -1.02 0.26 -10.90
CA ILE A 68 -2.02 0.55 -9.86
C ILE A 68 -3.32 -0.23 -10.13
N THR A 69 -3.77 -0.27 -11.39
CA THR A 69 -4.97 -1.01 -11.76
C THR A 69 -4.82 -2.50 -11.48
N LEU A 70 -3.70 -3.13 -11.88
CA LEU A 70 -3.47 -4.56 -11.62
C LEU A 70 -3.41 -4.85 -10.12
N CYS A 71 -2.69 -4.05 -9.34
CA CYS A 71 -2.59 -4.20 -7.89
C CYS A 71 -3.96 -4.07 -7.21
N ASP A 72 -4.74 -3.03 -7.57
CA ASP A 72 -6.04 -2.79 -6.95
C ASP A 72 -7.07 -3.84 -7.35
N GLN A 73 -7.15 -4.19 -8.64
CA GLN A 73 -8.07 -5.22 -9.14
C GLN A 73 -7.77 -6.58 -8.51
N PHE A 74 -6.50 -6.98 -8.45
CA PHE A 74 -6.10 -8.23 -7.81
C PHE A 74 -6.47 -8.25 -6.32
N ALA A 75 -6.14 -7.20 -5.59
CA ALA A 75 -6.47 -7.12 -4.18
C ALA A 75 -7.98 -7.06 -3.91
N SER A 76 -8.72 -6.22 -4.65
CA SER A 76 -10.12 -5.87 -4.34
C SER A 76 -11.13 -6.82 -4.96
N HIS A 77 -10.89 -7.32 -6.17
CA HIS A 77 -11.84 -8.14 -6.90
C HIS A 77 -11.47 -9.63 -6.99
N VAL A 78 -10.20 -9.98 -6.72
CA VAL A 78 -9.78 -11.39 -6.65
C VAL A 78 -9.63 -11.83 -5.20
N CYS A 79 -8.71 -11.21 -4.45
CA CYS A 79 -8.38 -11.72 -3.12
C CYS A 79 -9.51 -11.51 -2.09
N LYS A 80 -10.08 -10.31 -1.99
CA LYS A 80 -11.09 -10.04 -0.94
C LYS A 80 -12.36 -10.89 -1.05
N PRO A 81 -12.94 -11.13 -2.25
CA PRO A 81 -14.10 -12.01 -2.37
C PRO A 81 -13.79 -13.49 -2.10
N ILE A 82 -12.56 -13.96 -2.45
CA ILE A 82 -12.16 -15.35 -2.27
C ILE A 82 -11.90 -15.65 -0.79
N PHE A 83 -11.11 -14.80 -0.13
CA PHE A 83 -10.67 -15.07 1.25
C PHE A 83 -11.66 -14.59 2.32
N THR A 84 -12.52 -13.62 2.02
CA THR A 84 -13.56 -13.05 2.92
C THR A 84 -13.08 -12.82 4.34
N ARG A 85 -11.79 -12.52 4.51
CA ARG A 85 -11.18 -12.32 5.81
C ARG A 85 -11.56 -10.96 6.38
N PHE A 86 -12.17 -10.96 7.57
CA PHE A 86 -12.54 -9.72 8.25
C PHE A 86 -11.32 -8.84 8.56
N ARG A 87 -11.52 -7.54 8.43
CA ARG A 87 -10.57 -6.56 8.99
C ARG A 87 -10.62 -6.57 10.51
N PRO A 88 -9.54 -6.13 11.21
CA PRO A 88 -9.56 -6.03 12.67
C PRO A 88 -10.79 -5.26 13.20
N THR A 89 -11.14 -4.13 12.56
CA THR A 89 -12.30 -3.29 12.90
C THR A 89 -13.67 -3.94 12.69
N HIS A 90 -13.73 -5.12 12.04
CA HIS A 90 -14.96 -5.89 11.79
C HIS A 90 -14.86 -7.33 12.29
N HIS A 91 -13.76 -7.66 13.01
CA HIS A 91 -13.56 -9.02 13.50
C HIS A 91 -14.55 -9.33 14.64
N PRO A 92 -15.36 -10.40 14.55
CA PRO A 92 -16.43 -10.67 15.51
C PRO A 92 -15.94 -10.80 16.96
N ASP A 93 -14.72 -11.32 17.18
CA ASP A 93 -14.24 -11.66 18.52
C ASP A 93 -13.62 -10.46 19.27
N PHE A 94 -13.13 -9.43 18.57
CA PHE A 94 -12.36 -8.36 19.21
C PHE A 94 -12.46 -6.98 18.54
N MET A 95 -13.41 -6.75 17.62
CA MET A 95 -13.58 -5.45 16.96
C MET A 95 -13.78 -4.29 17.96
N ASP A 96 -14.37 -4.55 19.11
CA ASP A 96 -14.60 -3.55 20.17
C ASP A 96 -13.32 -3.16 20.92
N GLN A 97 -12.26 -3.99 20.81
CA GLN A 97 -10.94 -3.71 21.39
C GLN A 97 -10.04 -2.93 20.44
N VAL A 98 -10.42 -2.87 19.14
CA VAL A 98 -9.61 -2.19 18.12
C VAL A 98 -9.71 -0.69 18.29
N ARG A 99 -8.56 -0.03 18.40
CA ARG A 99 -8.52 1.42 18.41
C ARG A 99 -8.84 1.96 17.01
N VAL A 100 -9.97 2.64 16.90
CA VAL A 100 -10.46 3.24 15.66
C VAL A 100 -10.15 4.73 15.66
N VAL A 101 -9.26 5.16 14.76
CA VAL A 101 -8.85 6.57 14.64
C VAL A 101 -9.87 7.33 13.78
N PHE A 102 -10.42 8.42 14.32
CA PHE A 102 -11.44 9.27 13.68
C PHE A 102 -12.66 8.51 13.12
N GLY A 103 -13.03 7.39 13.73
CA GLY A 103 -14.19 6.59 13.33
C GLY A 103 -13.99 5.78 12.04
N TYR A 104 -12.77 5.71 11.51
CA TYR A 104 -12.49 5.02 10.26
C TYR A 104 -12.38 3.51 10.44
N ARG A 105 -13.27 2.75 9.85
CA ARG A 105 -13.30 1.28 9.93
C ARG A 105 -12.93 0.57 8.63
N GLY A 106 -12.94 1.30 7.49
CA GLY A 106 -12.74 0.69 6.18
C GLY A 106 -13.91 -0.21 5.74
N GLY A 107 -13.68 -1.04 4.73
CA GLY A 107 -14.65 -2.05 4.30
C GLY A 107 -14.55 -3.34 5.14
N MET A 108 -15.47 -4.28 4.95
CA MET A 108 -15.59 -5.50 5.75
C MET A 108 -14.36 -6.41 5.65
N TYR A 109 -13.88 -6.68 4.42
CA TYR A 109 -12.78 -7.62 4.18
C TYR A 109 -11.44 -6.95 3.96
N GLY A 110 -10.37 -7.57 4.49
CA GLY A 110 -9.01 -7.01 4.55
C GLY A 110 -7.98 -7.68 3.64
N PHE A 111 -8.08 -8.97 3.41
CA PHE A 111 -7.03 -9.73 2.72
C PHE A 111 -7.16 -9.63 1.19
N ILE A 112 -6.15 -9.20 0.49
CA ILE A 112 -4.91 -8.55 0.86
C ILE A 112 -5.08 -7.03 0.94
N SER A 113 -4.09 -6.32 1.48
CA SER A 113 -4.12 -4.86 1.53
C SER A 113 -3.87 -4.21 0.16
N SER A 114 -4.90 -3.59 -0.43
CA SER A 114 -4.77 -2.83 -1.68
C SER A 114 -3.81 -1.64 -1.54
N HIS A 115 -3.75 -0.99 -0.37
CA HIS A 115 -2.81 0.12 -0.14
C HIS A 115 -1.36 -0.36 -0.18
N ALA A 116 -1.06 -1.51 0.44
CA ALA A 116 0.28 -2.10 0.37
C ALA A 116 0.62 -2.51 -1.07
N ALA A 117 -0.30 -3.20 -1.77
CA ALA A 117 -0.09 -3.61 -3.16
C ALA A 117 0.20 -2.40 -4.07
N ASN A 118 -0.62 -1.35 -3.99
CA ASN A 118 -0.45 -0.14 -4.79
C ASN A 118 0.85 0.60 -4.44
N ALA A 119 1.17 0.76 -3.15
CA ALA A 119 2.37 1.47 -2.72
C ALA A 119 3.65 0.75 -3.14
N PHE A 120 3.74 -0.56 -2.92
CA PHE A 120 4.91 -1.35 -3.33
C PHE A 120 5.01 -1.54 -4.84
N GLY A 121 3.88 -1.68 -5.55
CA GLY A 121 3.86 -1.72 -7.01
C GLY A 121 4.40 -0.44 -7.64
N PHE A 122 3.90 0.70 -7.16
CA PHE A 122 4.38 2.01 -7.60
C PHE A 122 5.85 2.23 -7.23
N ALA A 123 6.26 1.89 -6.00
CA ALA A 123 7.65 2.04 -5.57
C ALA A 123 8.60 1.20 -6.43
N THR A 124 8.24 -0.04 -6.74
CA THR A 124 9.04 -0.93 -7.58
C THR A 124 9.19 -0.37 -8.99
N LEU A 125 8.08 -0.02 -9.63
CA LEU A 125 8.10 0.54 -10.98
C LEU A 125 8.98 1.79 -11.04
N MET A 126 8.79 2.75 -10.11
CA MET A 126 9.54 4.00 -10.09
C MET A 126 11.03 3.79 -9.76
N ALA A 127 11.36 2.94 -8.80
CA ALA A 127 12.76 2.65 -8.47
C ALA A 127 13.52 2.05 -9.66
N LEU A 128 12.87 1.18 -10.44
CA LEU A 128 13.44 0.57 -11.63
C LEU A 128 13.58 1.56 -12.81
N ILE A 129 12.62 2.48 -12.98
CA ILE A 129 12.68 3.52 -14.03
C ILE A 129 13.75 4.57 -13.73
N PHE A 130 13.79 5.07 -12.48
CA PHE A 130 14.74 6.13 -12.11
C PHE A 130 16.18 5.64 -11.92
N ARG A 131 16.38 4.37 -11.56
CA ARG A 131 17.68 3.72 -11.33
C ARG A 131 18.60 4.50 -10.38
N ASN A 132 18.04 5.24 -9.45
CA ASN A 132 18.75 6.01 -8.44
C ASN A 132 18.56 5.34 -7.07
N LYS A 133 19.66 4.95 -6.42
CA LYS A 133 19.61 4.21 -5.14
C LYS A 133 18.95 5.01 -4.02
N LEU A 134 19.25 6.30 -3.89
CA LEU A 134 18.68 7.16 -2.85
C LEU A 134 17.17 7.30 -3.05
N PHE A 135 16.74 7.58 -4.29
CA PHE A 135 15.32 7.62 -4.63
C PHE A 135 14.63 6.28 -4.35
N GLY A 136 15.27 5.16 -4.72
CA GLY A 136 14.76 3.82 -4.44
C GLY A 136 14.51 3.58 -2.96
N TRP A 137 15.49 3.87 -2.10
CA TRP A 137 15.34 3.77 -0.64
C TRP A 137 14.22 4.66 -0.12
N THR A 138 14.14 5.89 -0.58
CA THR A 138 13.12 6.86 -0.14
C THR A 138 11.71 6.40 -0.51
N ILE A 139 11.50 5.89 -1.74
CA ILE A 139 10.18 5.49 -2.18
C ILE A 139 9.73 4.16 -1.55
N PHE A 140 10.65 3.24 -1.26
CA PHE A 140 10.32 2.03 -0.49
C PHE A 140 10.02 2.34 0.98
N PHE A 141 10.76 3.25 1.60
CA PHE A 141 10.45 3.73 2.96
C PHE A 141 9.06 4.35 3.01
N TRP A 142 8.70 5.16 2.02
CA TRP A 142 7.36 5.70 1.87
C TRP A 142 6.30 4.60 1.72
N ALA A 143 6.54 3.55 0.94
CA ALA A 143 5.62 2.42 0.79
C ALA A 143 5.43 1.63 2.09
N ILE A 144 6.52 1.43 2.86
CA ILE A 144 6.48 0.81 4.19
C ILE A 144 5.64 1.66 5.14
N LEU A 145 5.88 2.96 5.21
CA LEU A 145 5.14 3.86 6.08
C LEU A 145 3.65 3.92 5.70
N THR A 146 3.34 3.99 4.40
CA THR A 146 1.96 3.91 3.90
C THR A 146 1.27 2.63 4.34
N SER A 147 1.97 1.50 4.25
CA SER A 147 1.45 0.21 4.68
C SER A 147 1.27 0.12 6.20
N TYR A 148 2.20 0.68 6.96
CA TYR A 148 2.09 0.76 8.42
C TYR A 148 0.88 1.59 8.87
N THR A 149 0.55 2.67 8.17
CA THR A 149 -0.66 3.44 8.50
C THR A 149 -1.92 2.58 8.52
N ARG A 150 -1.97 1.49 7.75
CA ARG A 150 -3.14 0.61 7.68
C ARG A 150 -3.30 -0.26 8.92
N ILE A 151 -2.18 -0.66 9.53
CA ILE A 151 -2.17 -1.37 10.83
C ILE A 151 -2.53 -0.38 11.93
N TYR A 152 -1.87 0.79 11.93
CA TYR A 152 -2.11 1.85 12.91
C TYR A 152 -3.58 2.27 12.98
N LEU A 153 -4.23 2.42 11.83
CA LEU A 153 -5.66 2.78 11.72
C LEU A 153 -6.62 1.61 11.99
N GLY A 154 -6.11 0.43 12.32
CA GLY A 154 -6.93 -0.72 12.68
C GLY A 154 -7.58 -1.48 11.52
N VAL A 155 -7.21 -1.21 10.26
CA VAL A 155 -7.93 -1.75 9.11
C VAL A 155 -7.25 -2.93 8.41
N HIS A 156 -6.04 -3.30 8.80
CA HIS A 156 -5.33 -4.47 8.26
C HIS A 156 -4.44 -5.14 9.30
N PHE A 157 -4.32 -6.46 9.21
CA PHE A 157 -3.28 -7.22 9.88
C PHE A 157 -1.95 -7.15 9.13
N ILE A 158 -0.85 -7.52 9.82
CA ILE A 158 0.46 -7.63 9.17
C ILE A 158 0.41 -8.65 8.02
N THR A 159 -0.30 -9.75 8.21
CA THR A 159 -0.46 -10.82 7.20
C THR A 159 -1.34 -10.41 6.02
N ASP A 160 -2.05 -9.28 6.05
CA ASP A 160 -2.68 -8.66 4.88
C ASP A 160 -1.69 -7.78 4.12
N ILE A 161 -0.75 -7.14 4.86
CA ILE A 161 0.23 -6.21 4.31
C ILE A 161 1.31 -6.95 3.52
N ILE A 162 1.87 -8.04 4.08
CA ILE A 162 2.98 -8.76 3.44
C ILE A 162 2.60 -9.31 2.07
N PRO A 163 1.50 -10.08 1.90
CA PRO A 163 1.10 -10.55 0.57
C PRO A 163 0.68 -9.40 -0.36
N GLY A 164 0.11 -8.32 0.19
CA GLY A 164 -0.16 -7.11 -0.56
C GLY A 164 1.12 -6.50 -1.13
N ALA A 165 2.15 -6.32 -0.30
CA ALA A 165 3.46 -5.82 -0.73
C ALA A 165 4.10 -6.75 -1.79
N LEU A 166 4.09 -8.06 -1.58
CA LEU A 166 4.65 -9.04 -2.52
C LEU A 166 3.94 -8.99 -3.88
N SER A 167 2.61 -8.90 -3.90
CA SER A 167 1.85 -8.75 -5.15
C SER A 167 2.18 -7.42 -5.84
N GLY A 168 2.36 -6.35 -5.07
CA GLY A 168 2.81 -5.06 -5.60
C GLY A 168 4.20 -5.14 -6.23
N LEU A 169 5.18 -5.72 -5.54
CA LEU A 169 6.52 -5.95 -6.09
C LEU A 169 6.47 -6.72 -7.42
N LEU A 170 5.67 -7.79 -7.47
CA LEU A 170 5.50 -8.60 -8.66
C LEU A 170 4.91 -7.80 -9.82
N PHE A 171 3.76 -7.14 -9.63
CA PHE A 171 3.11 -6.39 -10.70
C PHE A 171 3.93 -5.18 -11.16
N GLY A 172 4.57 -4.45 -10.22
CA GLY A 172 5.47 -3.36 -10.56
C GLY A 172 6.65 -3.81 -11.42
N TYR A 173 7.23 -4.97 -11.10
CA TYR A 173 8.31 -5.56 -11.89
C TYR A 173 7.84 -6.06 -13.26
N LEU A 174 6.71 -6.75 -13.34
CA LEU A 174 6.18 -7.24 -14.61
C LEU A 174 5.84 -6.09 -15.57
N VAL A 175 5.20 -5.03 -15.06
CA VAL A 175 4.89 -3.85 -15.88
C VAL A 175 6.17 -3.13 -16.30
N TYR A 176 7.20 -3.07 -15.45
CA TYR A 176 8.51 -2.54 -15.85
C TYR A 176 9.11 -3.33 -17.02
N LEU A 177 9.08 -4.67 -16.96
CA LEU A 177 9.57 -5.51 -18.07
C LEU A 177 8.79 -5.26 -19.36
N LEU A 178 7.47 -5.12 -19.30
CA LEU A 178 6.63 -4.77 -20.43
C LEU A 178 6.99 -3.38 -21.00
N SER A 179 7.29 -2.41 -20.15
CA SER A 179 7.64 -1.05 -20.57
C SER A 179 9.00 -0.99 -21.26
N LEU A 180 9.96 -1.85 -20.91
CA LEU A 180 11.28 -1.91 -21.55
C LEU A 180 11.23 -2.33 -23.03
N ILE A 181 10.17 -3.03 -23.45
CA ILE A 181 9.98 -3.44 -24.84
C ILE A 181 9.64 -2.22 -25.74
N HIS A 182 9.18 -1.12 -25.12
CA HIS A 182 8.66 0.06 -25.81
C HIS A 182 9.43 1.35 -25.53
N ILE A 183 10.40 1.32 -24.61
CA ILE A 183 11.32 2.41 -24.29
C ILE A 183 12.73 2.07 -24.75
#